data_1f60323156d8d607306e75bd4582c224
#
_entry.id   1f60323156d8d607306e75bd4582c224
#
_cell.length_a   1.000
_cell.length_b   1.000
_cell.length_c   1.000
_cell.angle_alpha   90.00
_cell.angle_beta   90.00
_cell.angle_gamma   90.00
#
_symmetry.space_group_name_H-M   'P 1'
#
loop_
_entity.id
_entity.type
_entity.pdbx_description
1 polymer ?
#
loop_
_entity_poly.entity_id
_entity_poly.type
_entity_poly.pdbx_seq_one_letter_code
_entity_poly.pdbx_strand_id
1 'polypeptide(L)'
;MAIIKCKMCGGELILIDGASTAECEFCGSVQTIPNLDDEKKLIQFERAERLRKQCEFDKAAGIYETIVADYRQEAEAYWGLVLCKYGIEYVDDPATGKKIPTCHRSSFDSIMEDGDFEQVLENADVMARKVYREEAKQIEEIRKGIIAVSANEEPYDIFI
;
A
#
# COMPACT_ATOMS: atom_id res chain seq x y z
N MET A 1 -4.94 -2.11 -24.15
CA MET A 1 -5.72 -2.07 -22.91
C MET A 1 -4.84 -2.47 -21.72
N ALA A 2 -4.74 -1.61 -20.74
CA ALA A 2 -3.88 -1.90 -19.59
C ALA A 2 -4.54 -2.91 -18.66
N ILE A 3 -3.77 -3.86 -18.17
CA ILE A 3 -4.23 -4.84 -17.19
C ILE A 3 -3.70 -4.40 -15.84
N ILE A 4 -4.61 -4.25 -14.86
CA ILE A 4 -4.23 -3.90 -13.49
C ILE A 4 -4.20 -5.19 -12.68
N LYS A 5 -3.09 -5.41 -11.99
CA LYS A 5 -2.92 -6.59 -11.14
C LYS A 5 -3.20 -6.24 -9.68
N CYS A 6 -3.68 -7.24 -8.95
CA CYS A 6 -3.91 -7.10 -7.51
C CYS A 6 -2.61 -6.75 -6.79
N LYS A 7 -2.64 -5.73 -5.96
CA LYS A 7 -1.50 -5.32 -5.14
C LYS A 7 -1.08 -6.39 -4.14
N MET A 8 -2.00 -7.27 -3.77
CA MET A 8 -1.82 -8.24 -2.71
C MET A 8 -1.40 -9.61 -3.21
N CYS A 9 -2.10 -10.16 -4.20
CA CYS A 9 -1.82 -11.52 -4.69
C CYS A 9 -1.24 -11.59 -6.10
N GLY A 10 -1.30 -10.49 -6.86
CA GLY A 10 -0.78 -10.44 -8.22
C GLY A 10 -1.73 -10.94 -9.29
N GLY A 11 -2.93 -11.38 -8.94
CA GLY A 11 -3.95 -11.78 -9.90
C GLY A 11 -4.55 -10.59 -10.65
N GLU A 12 -5.27 -10.84 -11.72
CA GLU A 12 -5.92 -9.78 -12.47
C GLU A 12 -7.15 -9.24 -11.74
N LEU A 13 -7.33 -7.92 -11.78
CA LEU A 13 -8.47 -7.26 -11.19
C LEU A 13 -9.59 -7.10 -12.22
N ILE A 14 -10.83 -7.19 -11.75
CA ILE A 14 -12.00 -6.85 -12.56
C ILE A 14 -12.20 -5.35 -12.46
N LEU A 15 -12.06 -4.67 -13.60
CA LEU A 15 -12.19 -3.21 -13.66
C LEU A 15 -13.58 -2.83 -14.12
N ILE A 16 -14.19 -1.88 -13.41
CA ILE A 16 -15.49 -1.30 -13.75
C ILE A 16 -15.24 0.15 -14.17
N ASP A 17 -15.77 0.54 -15.31
CA ASP A 17 -15.60 1.91 -15.83
C ASP A 17 -16.02 2.95 -14.80
N GLY A 18 -15.14 3.92 -14.57
CA GLY A 18 -15.38 5.01 -13.64
C GLY A 18 -15.20 4.67 -12.17
N ALA A 19 -14.90 3.42 -11.84
CA ALA A 19 -14.66 3.04 -10.44
C ALA A 19 -13.21 3.33 -10.04
N SER A 20 -13.04 3.75 -8.80
CA SER A 20 -11.71 3.99 -8.21
C SER A 20 -11.24 2.82 -7.36
N THR A 21 -12.07 1.78 -7.23
CA THR A 21 -11.76 0.55 -6.50
C THR A 21 -12.08 -0.65 -7.36
N ALA A 22 -11.46 -1.78 -7.04
CA ALA A 22 -11.70 -3.04 -7.74
C ALA A 22 -11.63 -4.19 -6.76
N GLU A 23 -12.32 -5.27 -7.07
CA GLU A 23 -12.29 -6.50 -6.27
C GLU A 23 -11.47 -7.55 -6.99
N CYS A 24 -10.61 -8.24 -6.26
CA CYS A 24 -9.82 -9.35 -6.81
C CYS A 24 -10.59 -10.66 -6.66
N GLU A 25 -10.80 -11.37 -7.77
CA GLU A 25 -11.47 -12.68 -7.74
C GLU A 25 -10.66 -13.74 -7.02
N PHE A 26 -9.34 -13.59 -7.02
CA PHE A 26 -8.44 -14.62 -6.48
C PHE A 26 -8.28 -14.55 -4.97
N CYS A 27 -8.09 -13.36 -4.42
CA CYS A 27 -7.91 -13.20 -2.97
C CYS A 27 -9.09 -12.50 -2.27
N GLY A 28 -10.07 -12.04 -3.01
CA GLY A 28 -11.27 -11.40 -2.46
C GLY A 28 -11.08 -10.00 -1.90
N SER A 29 -9.91 -9.41 -2.06
CA SER A 29 -9.65 -8.06 -1.53
C SER A 29 -10.33 -6.98 -2.36
N VAL A 30 -10.84 -5.96 -1.69
CA VAL A 30 -11.29 -4.71 -2.33
C VAL A 30 -10.15 -3.73 -2.16
N GLN A 31 -9.69 -3.15 -3.26
CA GLN A 31 -8.53 -2.27 -3.25
C GLN A 31 -8.69 -1.09 -4.18
N THR A 32 -7.90 -0.07 -3.95
CA THR A 32 -7.86 1.12 -4.80
C THR A 32 -7.05 0.85 -6.05
N ILE A 33 -7.39 1.57 -7.12
CA ILE A 33 -6.68 1.47 -8.39
C ILE A 33 -6.29 2.87 -8.85
N PRO A 34 -5.21 2.99 -9.68
CA PRO A 34 -4.87 4.28 -10.27
C PRO A 34 -5.91 4.72 -11.31
N ASN A 35 -5.89 5.99 -11.66
CA ASN A 35 -6.70 6.49 -12.76
C ASN A 35 -6.24 5.86 -14.08
N LEU A 36 -7.20 5.36 -14.87
CA LEU A 36 -6.93 4.64 -16.11
C LEU A 36 -6.85 5.58 -17.32
N ASP A 37 -6.26 6.74 -17.14
CA ASP A 37 -6.22 7.80 -18.14
C ASP A 37 -4.94 7.83 -18.99
N ASP A 38 -3.89 7.14 -18.57
CA ASP A 38 -2.60 7.14 -19.26
C ASP A 38 -1.93 5.78 -19.10
N GLU A 39 -1.72 5.11 -20.24
CA GLU A 39 -1.10 3.78 -20.28
C GLU A 39 0.35 3.80 -19.81
N LYS A 40 1.09 4.85 -20.10
CA LYS A 40 2.47 5.01 -19.66
C LYS A 40 2.56 5.02 -18.12
N LYS A 41 1.63 5.74 -17.48
CA LYS A 41 1.52 5.77 -16.03
C LYS A 41 1.25 4.37 -15.46
N LEU A 42 0.35 3.62 -16.09
CA LEU A 42 -0.01 2.27 -15.64
C LEU A 42 1.17 1.30 -15.74
N ILE A 43 2.00 1.44 -16.76
CA ILE A 43 3.23 0.65 -16.90
C ILE A 43 4.19 0.95 -15.75
N GLN A 44 4.32 2.23 -15.36
CA GLN A 44 5.15 2.62 -14.22
C GLN A 44 4.63 2.03 -12.92
N PHE A 45 3.32 2.04 -12.71
CA PHE A 45 2.70 1.40 -11.53
C PHE A 45 3.01 -0.10 -11.48
N GLU A 46 2.91 -0.79 -12.59
CA GLU A 46 3.22 -2.22 -12.64
C GLU A 46 4.66 -2.50 -12.22
N ARG A 47 5.60 -1.69 -12.71
CA ARG A 47 7.02 -1.82 -12.36
C ARG A 47 7.26 -1.57 -10.88
N ALA A 48 6.66 -0.51 -10.34
CA ALA A 48 6.78 -0.17 -8.93
C ALA A 48 6.21 -1.27 -8.04
N GLU A 49 5.04 -1.79 -8.38
CA GLU A 49 4.40 -2.87 -7.62
C GLU A 49 5.21 -4.17 -7.65
N ARG A 50 5.84 -4.48 -8.77
CA ARG A 50 6.70 -5.64 -8.88
C ARG A 50 7.89 -5.52 -7.93
N LEU A 51 8.53 -4.37 -7.87
CA LEU A 51 9.63 -4.11 -6.96
C LEU A 51 9.18 -4.18 -5.50
N ARG A 52 8.02 -3.61 -5.20
CA ARG A 52 7.46 -3.65 -3.85
C ARG A 52 7.19 -5.10 -3.40
N LYS A 53 6.67 -5.93 -4.28
CA LYS A 53 6.43 -7.35 -3.98
C LYS A 53 7.73 -8.12 -3.71
N GLN A 54 8.84 -7.66 -4.27
CA GLN A 54 10.16 -8.20 -4.01
C GLN A 54 10.82 -7.57 -2.78
N CYS A 55 10.10 -6.74 -2.07
CA CYS A 55 10.57 -5.99 -0.91
C CYS A 55 11.71 -5.01 -1.23
N GLU A 56 11.83 -4.59 -2.49
CA GLU A 56 12.76 -3.55 -2.91
C GLU A 56 12.10 -2.18 -2.81
N PHE A 57 11.81 -1.78 -1.58
CA PHE A 57 10.99 -0.61 -1.29
C PHE A 57 11.60 0.70 -1.76
N ASP A 58 12.92 0.86 -1.66
CA ASP A 58 13.57 2.10 -2.09
C ASP A 58 13.49 2.29 -3.60
N LYS A 59 13.66 1.21 -4.36
CA LYS A 59 13.53 1.26 -5.81
C LYS A 59 12.09 1.53 -6.24
N ALA A 60 11.14 0.88 -5.58
CA ALA A 60 9.73 1.11 -5.84
C ALA A 60 9.35 2.55 -5.53
N ALA A 61 9.81 3.08 -4.41
CA ALA A 61 9.56 4.48 -4.02
C ALA A 61 10.06 5.46 -5.08
N GLY A 62 11.22 5.21 -5.66
CA GLY A 62 11.77 6.05 -6.74
C GLY A 62 10.84 6.13 -7.93
N ILE A 63 10.19 5.02 -8.30
CA ILE A 63 9.23 5.01 -9.40
C ILE A 63 7.95 5.75 -9.02
N TYR A 64 7.43 5.52 -7.80
CA TYR A 64 6.25 6.26 -7.33
C TYR A 64 6.49 7.76 -7.27
N GLU A 65 7.68 8.19 -6.86
CA GLU A 65 8.05 9.62 -6.86
C GLU A 65 8.03 10.20 -8.26
N THR A 66 8.49 9.45 -9.26
CA THR A 66 8.44 9.85 -10.66
C THR A 66 6.99 10.02 -11.12
N ILE A 67 6.12 9.09 -10.74
CA ILE A 67 4.70 9.18 -11.09
C ILE A 67 4.07 10.43 -10.45
N VAL A 68 4.34 10.68 -9.17
CA VAL A 68 3.82 11.86 -8.47
C VAL A 68 4.29 13.16 -9.12
N ALA A 69 5.53 13.20 -9.60
CA ALA A 69 6.07 14.39 -10.26
C ALA A 69 5.32 14.70 -11.56
N ASP A 70 4.93 13.66 -12.31
CA ASP A 70 4.23 13.81 -13.58
C ASP A 70 2.71 13.90 -13.42
N TYR A 71 2.16 13.24 -12.38
CA TYR A 71 0.72 13.12 -12.13
C TYR A 71 0.43 13.46 -10.67
N ARG A 72 0.44 14.74 -10.35
CA ARG A 72 0.34 15.24 -8.96
C ARG A 72 -0.98 14.91 -8.26
N GLN A 73 -2.02 14.58 -9.02
CA GLN A 73 -3.34 14.27 -8.46
C GLN A 73 -3.61 12.76 -8.42
N GLU A 74 -2.58 11.96 -8.62
CA GLU A 74 -2.73 10.51 -8.58
C GLU A 74 -2.57 9.98 -7.16
N ALA A 75 -3.71 9.78 -6.47
CA ALA A 75 -3.72 9.30 -5.08
C ALA A 75 -2.98 7.97 -4.90
N GLU A 76 -3.11 7.07 -5.85
CA GLU A 76 -2.50 5.74 -5.75
C GLU A 76 -0.97 5.81 -5.73
N ALA A 77 -0.36 6.81 -6.40
CA ALA A 77 1.10 7.00 -6.36
C ALA A 77 1.56 7.42 -4.96
N TYR A 78 0.85 8.33 -4.33
CA TYR A 78 1.14 8.70 -2.94
C TYR A 78 0.95 7.52 -1.99
N TRP A 79 -0.07 6.71 -2.23
CA TRP A 79 -0.28 5.49 -1.45
C TRP A 79 0.88 4.50 -1.61
N GLY A 80 1.41 4.37 -2.82
CA GLY A 80 2.62 3.58 -3.07
C GLY A 80 3.81 4.06 -2.24
N LEU A 81 3.99 5.36 -2.13
CA LEU A 81 5.04 5.95 -1.28
C LEU A 81 4.85 5.58 0.19
N VAL A 82 3.60 5.63 0.67
CA VAL A 82 3.28 5.23 2.05
C VAL A 82 3.63 3.75 2.27
N LEU A 83 3.22 2.88 1.35
CA LEU A 83 3.52 1.45 1.44
C LEU A 83 5.03 1.17 1.50
N CYS A 84 5.81 1.91 0.71
CA CYS A 84 7.26 1.77 0.71
C CYS A 84 7.90 2.31 1.99
N LYS A 85 7.36 3.40 2.52
CA LYS A 85 7.87 4.02 3.76
C LYS A 85 7.81 3.06 4.94
N TYR A 86 6.72 2.31 5.05
CA TYR A 86 6.53 1.33 6.13
C TYR A 86 6.99 -0.07 5.73
N GLY A 87 7.42 -0.26 4.49
CA GLY A 87 7.86 -1.55 4.00
C GLY A 87 6.75 -2.59 4.03
N ILE A 88 5.59 -2.27 3.45
CA ILE A 88 4.41 -3.13 3.52
C ILE A 88 4.50 -4.26 2.50
N GLU A 89 4.40 -5.50 3.00
CA GLU A 89 4.23 -6.69 2.19
C GLU A 89 2.92 -7.37 2.59
N TYR A 90 2.13 -7.79 1.62
CA TYR A 90 0.88 -8.49 1.87
C TYR A 90 1.13 -10.01 1.87
N VAL A 91 0.76 -10.66 2.96
CA VAL A 91 0.98 -12.09 3.17
C VAL A 91 -0.33 -12.78 3.51
N ASP A 92 -0.37 -14.11 3.38
CA ASP A 92 -1.56 -14.89 3.74
C ASP A 92 -1.75 -14.92 5.25
N ASP A 93 -2.98 -14.64 5.69
CA ASP A 93 -3.38 -14.83 7.07
C ASP A 93 -3.75 -16.30 7.26
N PRO A 94 -3.04 -17.06 8.10
CA PRO A 94 -3.34 -18.49 8.30
C PRO A 94 -4.75 -18.74 8.86
N ALA A 95 -5.31 -17.78 9.58
CA ALA A 95 -6.64 -17.92 10.20
C ALA A 95 -7.78 -17.74 9.21
N THR A 96 -7.64 -16.83 8.24
CA THR A 96 -8.72 -16.47 7.32
C THR A 96 -8.44 -16.81 5.86
N GLY A 97 -7.19 -17.03 5.48
CA GLY A 97 -6.77 -17.23 4.10
C GLY A 97 -6.76 -15.96 3.27
N LYS A 98 -7.06 -14.81 3.88
CA LYS A 98 -7.04 -13.51 3.20
C LYS A 98 -5.65 -12.88 3.30
N LYS A 99 -5.40 -11.91 2.42
CA LYS A 99 -4.14 -11.17 2.47
C LYS A 99 -4.19 -10.09 3.55
N ILE A 100 -3.14 -10.02 4.35
CA ILE A 100 -2.98 -9.01 5.39
C ILE A 100 -1.64 -8.31 5.21
N PRO A 101 -1.52 -7.03 5.59
CA PRO A 101 -0.25 -6.32 5.50
C PRO A 101 0.71 -6.72 6.61
N THR A 102 2.00 -6.68 6.29
CA THR A 102 3.08 -6.79 7.28
C THR A 102 4.03 -5.62 7.06
N CYS A 103 4.68 -5.15 8.13
CA CYS A 103 5.62 -4.04 8.07
C CYS A 103 7.06 -4.55 8.17
N HIS A 104 7.85 -4.32 7.14
CA HIS A 104 9.28 -4.67 7.13
C HIS A 104 10.16 -3.56 7.69
N ARG A 105 9.62 -2.35 7.84
CA ARG A 105 10.35 -1.19 8.35
C ARG A 105 9.68 -0.67 9.60
N SER A 106 10.43 -0.54 10.67
CA SER A 106 9.93 0.05 11.91
C SER A 106 9.89 1.57 11.78
N SER A 107 8.78 2.17 12.14
CA SER A 107 8.64 3.62 12.17
C SER A 107 7.81 4.01 13.38
N PHE A 108 8.26 5.04 14.10
CA PHE A 108 7.51 5.59 15.21
C PHE A 108 6.46 6.61 14.76
N ASP A 109 6.54 7.06 13.52
CA ASP A 109 5.58 8.03 12.98
C ASP A 109 4.29 7.34 12.59
N SER A 110 3.17 7.93 13.00
CA SER A 110 1.85 7.42 12.65
C SER A 110 1.55 7.62 11.18
N ILE A 111 1.00 6.59 10.53
CA ILE A 111 0.55 6.69 9.15
C ILE A 111 -0.56 7.75 9.01
N MET A 112 -1.37 7.95 10.05
CA MET A 112 -2.44 8.94 10.05
C MET A 112 -1.93 10.37 10.00
N GLU A 113 -0.69 10.61 10.39
CA GLU A 113 -0.05 11.93 10.39
C GLU A 113 0.94 12.10 9.23
N ASP A 114 1.08 11.08 8.38
CA ASP A 114 2.01 11.10 7.26
C ASP A 114 1.57 12.07 6.17
N GLY A 115 2.51 12.88 5.67
CA GLY A 115 2.23 13.87 4.63
C GLY A 115 1.78 13.25 3.31
N ASP A 116 2.35 12.11 2.93
CA ASP A 116 1.96 11.41 1.72
C ASP A 116 0.56 10.83 1.86
N PHE A 117 0.21 10.31 3.03
CA PHE A 117 -1.14 9.82 3.31
C PHE A 117 -2.16 10.95 3.24
N GLU A 118 -1.81 12.14 3.71
CA GLU A 118 -2.65 13.32 3.58
C GLU A 118 -2.94 13.62 2.10
N GLN A 119 -1.92 13.55 1.24
CA GLN A 119 -2.09 13.72 -0.20
C GLN A 119 -2.97 12.63 -0.82
N VAL A 120 -2.86 11.40 -0.34
CA VAL A 120 -3.75 10.30 -0.76
C VAL A 120 -5.20 10.71 -0.53
N LEU A 121 -5.53 11.15 0.67
CA LEU A 121 -6.91 11.49 1.01
C LEU A 121 -7.41 12.72 0.26
N GLU A 122 -6.56 13.70 0.01
CA GLU A 122 -6.94 14.90 -0.74
C GLU A 122 -7.27 14.59 -2.21
N ASN A 123 -6.57 13.65 -2.82
CA ASN A 123 -6.71 13.33 -4.23
C ASN A 123 -7.62 12.15 -4.52
N ALA A 124 -8.04 11.40 -3.50
CA ALA A 124 -8.91 10.25 -3.64
C ALA A 124 -10.39 10.67 -3.65
N ASP A 125 -11.22 9.94 -4.40
CA ASP A 125 -12.67 10.14 -4.32
C ASP A 125 -13.25 9.47 -3.07
N VAL A 126 -14.54 9.58 -2.86
CA VAL A 126 -15.21 9.09 -1.64
C VAL A 126 -15.03 7.58 -1.44
N MET A 127 -15.16 6.80 -2.50
CA MET A 127 -15.03 5.33 -2.43
C MET A 127 -13.59 4.92 -2.12
N ALA A 128 -12.64 5.49 -2.85
CA ALA A 128 -11.23 5.20 -2.65
C ALA A 128 -10.77 5.65 -1.26
N ARG A 129 -11.22 6.81 -0.82
CA ARG A 129 -10.88 7.36 0.49
C ARG A 129 -11.26 6.42 1.63
N LYS A 130 -12.41 5.80 1.53
CA LYS A 130 -12.85 4.81 2.52
C LYS A 130 -11.90 3.61 2.59
N VAL A 131 -11.52 3.08 1.43
CA VAL A 131 -10.61 1.93 1.35
C VAL A 131 -9.22 2.30 1.89
N TYR A 132 -8.69 3.47 1.52
CA TYR A 132 -7.40 3.94 2.02
C TYR A 132 -7.39 4.07 3.54
N ARG A 133 -8.47 4.60 4.12
CA ARG A 133 -8.57 4.75 5.57
C ARG A 133 -8.60 3.41 6.30
N GLU A 134 -9.31 2.43 5.74
CA GLU A 134 -9.39 1.09 6.33
C GLU A 134 -8.04 0.38 6.28
N GLU A 135 -7.35 0.47 5.14
CA GLU A 135 -6.02 -0.11 5.01
C GLU A 135 -5.00 0.60 5.91
N ALA A 136 -5.08 1.91 6.00
CA ALA A 136 -4.20 2.69 6.87
C ALA A 136 -4.38 2.32 8.35
N LYS A 137 -5.60 2.08 8.77
CA LYS A 137 -5.89 1.62 10.15
C LYS A 137 -5.25 0.27 10.43
N GLN A 138 -5.35 -0.66 9.49
CA GLN A 138 -4.73 -1.96 9.62
C GLN A 138 -3.22 -1.86 9.78
N ILE A 139 -2.59 -1.03 8.93
CA ILE A 139 -1.14 -0.80 8.97
C ILE A 139 -0.74 -0.15 10.30
N GLU A 140 -1.54 0.81 10.76
CA GLU A 140 -1.27 1.53 12.00
C GLU A 140 -1.30 0.58 13.21
N GLU A 141 -2.26 -0.32 13.26
CA GLU A 141 -2.36 -1.32 14.33
C GLU A 141 -1.15 -2.25 14.35
N ILE A 142 -0.71 -2.68 13.17
CA ILE A 142 0.48 -3.53 13.05
C ILE A 142 1.73 -2.77 13.48
N ARG A 143 1.86 -1.52 13.05
CA ARG A 143 2.98 -0.66 13.44
C ARG A 143 3.07 -0.51 14.95
N LYS A 144 1.95 -0.23 15.59
CA LYS A 144 1.88 -0.10 17.04
C LYS A 144 2.23 -1.42 17.75
N GLY A 145 1.78 -2.53 17.20
CA GLY A 145 2.11 -3.86 17.72
C GLY A 145 3.60 -4.14 17.68
N ILE A 146 4.27 -3.81 16.59
CA ILE A 146 5.71 -3.99 16.42
C ILE A 146 6.47 -3.14 17.44
N ILE A 147 6.08 -1.88 17.62
CA ILE A 147 6.72 -0.98 18.57
C ILE A 147 6.53 -1.50 20.00
N ALA A 148 5.34 -1.97 20.36
CA ALA A 148 5.06 -2.51 21.67
C ALA A 148 5.89 -3.76 21.97
N VAL A 149 6.03 -4.66 20.98
CA VAL A 149 6.87 -5.87 21.13
C VAL A 149 8.33 -5.49 21.32
N SER A 150 8.84 -4.56 20.53
CA SER A 150 10.22 -4.08 20.66
C SER A 150 10.49 -3.46 22.03
N ALA A 151 9.55 -2.67 22.54
CA ALA A 151 9.66 -2.07 23.86
C ALA A 151 9.66 -3.12 24.98
N ASN A 152 8.86 -4.16 24.81
CA ASN A 152 8.79 -5.26 25.79
C ASN A 152 10.01 -6.17 25.73
N GLU A 153 10.67 -6.28 24.60
CA GLU A 153 11.86 -7.12 24.44
C GLU A 153 13.13 -6.49 25.04
N GLU A 154 13.21 -5.17 25.04
CA GLU A 154 14.38 -4.46 25.57
C GLU A 154 14.78 -4.90 26.97
N PRO A 155 13.88 -5.05 27.94
CA PRO A 155 14.27 -5.48 29.28
C PRO A 155 14.90 -6.87 29.34
N TYR A 156 14.58 -7.74 28.43
CA TYR A 156 15.15 -9.11 28.41
C TYR A 156 16.60 -9.12 28.01
N ASP A 157 17.00 -8.23 27.14
CA ASP A 157 18.38 -8.13 26.68
C ASP A 157 19.31 -7.71 27.81
N ILE A 158 18.79 -7.00 28.79
CA ILE A 158 19.55 -6.50 29.94
C ILE A 158 19.92 -7.61 30.90
N PHE A 159 19.13 -8.67 30.98
CA PHE A 159 19.33 -9.76 31.91
C PHE A 159 20.41 -10.75 31.49
N ILE A 160 20.79 -10.69 30.26
CA ILE A 160 21.78 -11.59 29.69
C ILE A 160 23.16 -11.02 29.82
#